data_4fdac66574f07e833c80e68cfe668aff
#
_entry.id   4fdac66574f07e833c80e68cfe668aff
#
_cell.length_a   1.000
_cell.length_b   1.000
_cell.length_c   1.000
_cell.angle_alpha   90.00
_cell.angle_beta   90.00
_cell.angle_gamma   90.00
#
_symmetry.space_group_name_H-M   'P 1'
#
loop_
_entity.id
_entity.type
_entity.pdbx_description
1 polymer ?
#
loop_
_entity_poly.entity_id
_entity_poly.type
_entity_poly.pdbx_seq_one_letter_code
_entity_poly.pdbx_strand_id
1 'polypeptide(L)'
;MKLPTPRKRGETYTITVSHQGKRYYCTRDTAKECEQWAALKLLELKAQKKIESGEEKPKFLFRDLNNKYYQEVGMLNPSKSSRAWIKGQHKNFEVKFGALAQKSIYDITPKDLTNWRNKRLSEVSENTVLKEISHYSAMFTFAQKELFLIDENPWMQMTKPKKPKARDRRIHPSEIDLMLKALDYEKGSVPVLPQHYVAWGFLFAIETALRRGELLAMAKKDIYDGYVHLPKTKNGDSRNVPLSEEAKELLKLIQHTGRNIIPQSENAFRLMWEKRKASIGLNNLHFHDTRHEAITRMVRVRKLPVEVLAKITGHKKIDVLVNTYYNPDATDLIEAFNG
;
A
#
# COMPACT_ATOMS: atom_id res chain seq x y z
N MET A 1 -15.30 -31.75 -22.91
CA MET A 1 -14.12 -31.32 -23.68
C MET A 1 -12.90 -31.60 -22.80
N LYS A 2 -11.94 -32.38 -23.30
CA LYS A 2 -10.74 -32.76 -22.54
C LYS A 2 -9.83 -31.51 -22.43
N LEU A 3 -9.32 -31.19 -21.25
CA LEU A 3 -8.33 -30.10 -21.08
C LEU A 3 -7.07 -30.48 -21.86
N PRO A 4 -6.43 -29.53 -22.56
CA PRO A 4 -5.12 -29.76 -23.16
C PRO A 4 -4.08 -30.05 -22.09
N THR A 5 -3.06 -30.82 -22.44
CA THR A 5 -1.97 -31.18 -21.52
C THR A 5 -0.85 -30.15 -21.59
N PRO A 6 -0.36 -29.65 -20.45
CA PRO A 6 0.80 -28.73 -20.42
C PRO A 6 2.07 -29.40 -20.96
N ARG A 7 2.86 -28.68 -21.75
CA ARG A 7 4.17 -29.13 -22.25
C ARG A 7 5.29 -28.45 -21.49
N LYS A 8 6.25 -29.20 -20.99
CA LYS A 8 7.43 -28.69 -20.33
C LYS A 8 8.37 -28.02 -21.34
N ARG A 9 8.87 -26.79 -21.04
CA ARG A 9 9.87 -26.08 -21.82
C ARG A 9 10.91 -25.50 -20.88
N GLY A 10 12.05 -26.18 -20.76
CA GLY A 10 13.07 -25.78 -19.76
C GLY A 10 12.52 -25.90 -18.35
N GLU A 11 12.55 -24.82 -17.57
CA GLU A 11 12.05 -24.75 -16.18
C GLU A 11 10.55 -24.41 -16.11
N THR A 12 9.90 -24.09 -17.22
CA THR A 12 8.49 -23.68 -17.27
C THR A 12 7.61 -24.64 -18.03
N TYR A 13 6.29 -24.47 -17.91
CA TYR A 13 5.27 -25.22 -18.62
C TYR A 13 4.45 -24.28 -19.49
N THR A 14 4.13 -24.73 -20.73
CA THR A 14 3.27 -23.99 -21.66
C THR A 14 2.05 -24.82 -21.99
N ILE A 15 0.88 -24.18 -22.05
CA ILE A 15 -0.38 -24.83 -22.48
C ILE A 15 -1.04 -23.96 -23.55
N THR A 16 -1.74 -24.62 -24.50
CA THR A 16 -2.48 -23.96 -25.57
C THR A 16 -3.92 -24.41 -25.56
N VAL A 17 -4.85 -23.44 -25.54
CA VAL A 17 -6.29 -23.65 -25.68
C VAL A 17 -6.70 -23.17 -27.07
N SER A 18 -7.39 -23.99 -27.83
CA SER A 18 -7.96 -23.64 -29.15
C SER A 18 -9.48 -23.50 -29.04
N HIS A 19 -10.05 -22.41 -29.54
CA HIS A 19 -11.48 -22.16 -29.58
C HIS A 19 -11.84 -21.36 -30.83
N GLN A 20 -12.81 -21.83 -31.61
CA GLN A 20 -13.27 -21.18 -32.85
C GLN A 20 -12.13 -20.72 -33.78
N GLY A 21 -11.14 -21.59 -34.02
CA GLY A 21 -10.00 -21.29 -34.88
C GLY A 21 -8.90 -20.39 -34.27
N LYS A 22 -9.16 -19.74 -33.11
CA LYS A 22 -8.17 -18.95 -32.39
C LYS A 22 -7.43 -19.81 -31.37
N ARG A 23 -6.12 -19.52 -31.20
CA ARG A 23 -5.26 -20.18 -30.23
C ARG A 23 -4.86 -19.22 -29.15
N TYR A 24 -5.03 -19.64 -27.88
CA TYR A 24 -4.65 -18.90 -26.67
C TYR A 24 -3.60 -19.76 -25.96
N TYR A 25 -2.54 -19.13 -25.48
CA TYR A 25 -1.47 -19.84 -24.77
C TYR A 25 -1.06 -19.10 -23.52
N CYS A 26 -0.54 -19.82 -22.54
CA CYS A 26 0.16 -19.24 -21.40
C CYS A 26 1.35 -20.12 -21.02
N THR A 27 2.31 -19.48 -20.33
CA THR A 27 3.47 -20.14 -19.71
C THR A 27 3.43 -19.87 -18.21
N ARG A 28 3.67 -20.91 -17.39
CA ARG A 28 3.68 -20.85 -15.93
C ARG A 28 4.81 -21.72 -15.38
N ASP A 29 5.13 -21.55 -14.10
CA ASP A 29 6.20 -22.30 -13.44
C ASP A 29 5.79 -23.76 -13.17
N THR A 30 4.49 -24.07 -13.08
CA THR A 30 3.99 -25.41 -12.82
C THR A 30 2.94 -25.87 -13.84
N ALA A 31 2.87 -27.18 -14.08
CA ALA A 31 1.85 -27.79 -14.94
C ALA A 31 0.43 -27.51 -14.40
N LYS A 32 0.26 -27.57 -13.09
CA LYS A 32 -1.03 -27.34 -12.41
C LYS A 32 -1.56 -25.92 -12.65
N GLU A 33 -0.70 -24.91 -12.62
CA GLU A 33 -1.09 -23.51 -12.93
C GLU A 33 -1.51 -23.34 -14.39
N CYS A 34 -0.83 -24.04 -15.32
CA CYS A 34 -1.22 -24.09 -16.73
C CYS A 34 -2.61 -24.73 -16.91
N GLU A 35 -2.88 -25.85 -16.24
CA GLU A 35 -4.17 -26.52 -16.28
C GLU A 35 -5.30 -25.66 -15.70
N GLN A 36 -5.06 -25.00 -14.59
CA GLN A 36 -6.00 -24.05 -13.99
C GLN A 36 -6.31 -22.90 -14.94
N TRP A 37 -5.28 -22.32 -15.56
CA TRP A 37 -5.47 -21.26 -16.55
C TRP A 37 -6.30 -21.76 -17.75
N ALA A 38 -5.99 -22.93 -18.29
CA ALA A 38 -6.71 -23.50 -19.44
C ALA A 38 -8.19 -23.77 -19.12
N ALA A 39 -8.49 -24.27 -17.92
CA ALA A 39 -9.85 -24.47 -17.46
C ALA A 39 -10.64 -23.17 -17.38
N LEU A 40 -10.05 -22.14 -16.78
CA LEU A 40 -10.65 -20.81 -16.68
C LEU A 40 -10.82 -20.14 -18.04
N LYS A 41 -9.82 -20.26 -18.93
CA LYS A 41 -9.90 -19.71 -20.31
C LYS A 41 -11.00 -20.37 -21.14
N LEU A 42 -11.16 -21.70 -21.05
CA LEU A 42 -12.25 -22.41 -21.71
C LEU A 42 -13.62 -21.99 -21.15
N LEU A 43 -13.73 -21.81 -19.84
CA LEU A 43 -14.96 -21.33 -19.20
C LEU A 43 -15.35 -19.93 -19.70
N GLU A 44 -14.38 -19.02 -19.75
CA GLU A 44 -14.56 -17.67 -20.29
C GLU A 44 -15.04 -17.68 -21.74
N LEU A 45 -14.34 -18.40 -22.63
CA LEU A 45 -14.68 -18.46 -24.05
C LEU A 45 -16.07 -19.06 -24.31
N LYS A 46 -16.47 -20.05 -23.51
CA LYS A 46 -17.84 -20.58 -23.55
C LYS A 46 -18.87 -19.57 -23.06
N ALA A 47 -18.54 -18.80 -22.01
CA ALA A 47 -19.41 -17.76 -21.49
C ALA A 47 -19.63 -16.63 -22.51
N GLN A 48 -18.56 -16.15 -23.14
CA GLN A 48 -18.62 -15.13 -24.17
C GLN A 48 -19.48 -15.59 -25.36
N LYS A 49 -19.26 -16.83 -25.85
CA LYS A 49 -20.07 -17.38 -26.95
C LYS A 49 -21.56 -17.39 -26.62
N LYS A 50 -21.94 -17.84 -25.43
CA LYS A 50 -23.35 -17.88 -25.01
C LYS A 50 -23.97 -16.50 -24.86
N ILE A 51 -23.19 -15.53 -24.38
CA ILE A 51 -23.62 -14.13 -24.30
C ILE A 51 -23.87 -13.57 -25.71
N GLU A 52 -22.95 -13.80 -26.65
CA GLU A 52 -23.04 -13.38 -28.04
C GLU A 52 -24.22 -14.05 -28.79
N SER A 53 -24.52 -15.32 -28.49
CA SER A 53 -25.64 -16.05 -29.12
C SER A 53 -27.00 -15.81 -28.47
N GLY A 54 -27.06 -15.04 -27.37
CA GLY A 54 -28.30 -14.81 -26.62
C GLY A 54 -28.80 -16.04 -25.82
N GLU A 55 -27.98 -17.07 -25.71
CA GLU A 55 -28.29 -18.25 -24.91
C GLU A 55 -28.14 -17.98 -23.41
N GLU A 56 -28.69 -18.88 -22.56
CA GLU A 56 -28.56 -18.77 -21.09
C GLU A 56 -27.10 -18.63 -20.66
N LYS A 57 -26.81 -17.59 -19.86
CA LYS A 57 -25.46 -17.28 -19.39
C LYS A 57 -24.88 -18.46 -18.58
N PRO A 58 -23.69 -18.95 -18.91
CA PRO A 58 -23.11 -20.10 -18.20
C PRO A 58 -22.77 -19.68 -16.78
N LYS A 59 -22.82 -20.62 -15.84
CA LYS A 59 -22.48 -20.40 -14.45
C LYS A 59 -20.99 -20.05 -14.31
N PHE A 60 -20.66 -18.78 -14.11
CA PHE A 60 -19.32 -18.27 -13.81
C PHE A 60 -19.30 -17.76 -12.36
N LEU A 61 -18.64 -18.50 -11.47
CA LEU A 61 -18.71 -18.24 -10.05
C LEU A 61 -17.79 -17.09 -9.64
N PHE A 62 -18.11 -16.42 -8.54
CA PHE A 62 -17.29 -15.33 -8.02
C PHE A 62 -15.87 -15.82 -7.65
N ARG A 63 -15.72 -17.03 -7.11
CA ARG A 63 -14.41 -17.64 -6.88
C ARG A 63 -13.61 -17.85 -8.17
N ASP A 64 -14.27 -18.15 -9.29
CA ASP A 64 -13.61 -18.37 -10.59
C ASP A 64 -13.09 -17.03 -11.13
N LEU A 65 -13.88 -15.96 -10.96
CA LEU A 65 -13.43 -14.60 -11.25
C LEU A 65 -12.24 -14.20 -10.37
N ASN A 66 -12.28 -14.50 -9.06
CA ASN A 66 -11.16 -14.24 -8.15
C ASN A 66 -9.89 -14.99 -8.58
N ASN A 67 -9.99 -16.24 -8.96
CA ASN A 67 -8.85 -17.05 -9.44
C ASN A 67 -8.27 -16.47 -10.72
N LYS A 68 -9.13 -16.11 -11.68
CA LYS A 68 -8.71 -15.53 -12.95
C LYS A 68 -8.05 -14.15 -12.77
N TYR A 69 -8.67 -13.28 -12.00
CA TYR A 69 -8.12 -11.96 -11.70
C TYR A 69 -6.77 -12.06 -10.99
N TYR A 70 -6.62 -12.98 -10.04
CA TYR A 70 -5.35 -13.22 -9.35
C TYR A 70 -4.25 -13.62 -10.34
N GLN A 71 -4.53 -14.56 -11.25
CA GLN A 71 -3.56 -15.03 -12.24
C GLN A 71 -3.18 -13.99 -13.28
N GLU A 72 -4.14 -13.21 -13.79
CA GLU A 72 -3.93 -12.33 -14.93
C GLU A 72 -3.55 -10.90 -14.52
N VAL A 73 -3.93 -10.46 -13.33
CA VAL A 73 -3.68 -9.10 -12.83
C VAL A 73 -2.88 -9.12 -11.54
N GLY A 74 -3.29 -9.94 -10.58
CA GLY A 74 -2.73 -9.92 -9.22
C GLY A 74 -1.25 -10.30 -9.17
N MET A 75 -0.87 -11.36 -9.87
CA MET A 75 0.52 -11.82 -9.93
C MET A 75 1.43 -10.88 -10.75
N LEU A 76 0.87 -10.15 -11.70
CA LEU A 76 1.60 -9.24 -12.58
C LEU A 76 1.82 -7.85 -11.95
N ASN A 77 1.25 -7.58 -10.78
CA ASN A 77 1.42 -6.28 -10.13
C ASN A 77 2.92 -6.01 -9.84
N PRO A 78 3.47 -4.87 -10.29
CA PRO A 78 4.90 -4.58 -10.16
C PRO A 78 5.35 -4.42 -8.70
N SER A 79 4.45 -4.02 -7.80
CA SER A 79 4.77 -3.81 -6.38
C SER A 79 4.77 -5.13 -5.60
N LYS A 80 5.92 -5.49 -5.03
CA LYS A 80 6.08 -6.69 -4.19
C LYS A 80 5.11 -6.70 -2.99
N SER A 81 4.93 -5.56 -2.32
CA SER A 81 4.00 -5.44 -1.19
C SER A 81 2.53 -5.56 -1.63
N SER A 82 2.17 -5.01 -2.79
CA SER A 82 0.84 -5.17 -3.36
C SER A 82 0.56 -6.61 -3.74
N ARG A 83 1.52 -7.30 -4.38
CA ARG A 83 1.39 -8.75 -4.69
C ARG A 83 1.17 -9.58 -3.42
N ALA A 84 1.94 -9.32 -2.35
CA ALA A 84 1.79 -10.04 -1.08
C ALA A 84 0.39 -9.82 -0.47
N TRP A 85 -0.11 -8.59 -0.50
CA TRP A 85 -1.46 -8.27 -0.03
C TRP A 85 -2.54 -8.94 -0.89
N ILE A 86 -2.45 -8.85 -2.22
CA ILE A 86 -3.38 -9.49 -3.16
C ILE A 86 -3.38 -11.01 -2.97
N LYS A 87 -2.21 -11.62 -2.80
CA LYS A 87 -2.09 -13.06 -2.48
C LYS A 87 -2.84 -13.41 -1.20
N GLY A 88 -2.73 -12.57 -0.16
CA GLY A 88 -3.50 -12.71 1.08
C GLY A 88 -5.01 -12.61 0.86
N GLN A 89 -5.47 -11.65 0.03
CA GLN A 89 -6.89 -11.52 -0.32
C GLN A 89 -7.40 -12.76 -1.05
N HIS A 90 -6.64 -13.24 -2.03
CA HIS A 90 -6.96 -14.44 -2.79
C HIS A 90 -7.04 -15.70 -1.90
N LYS A 91 -6.04 -15.91 -1.03
CA LYS A 91 -6.02 -17.07 -0.11
C LYS A 91 -7.23 -17.11 0.84
N ASN A 92 -7.66 -15.95 1.33
CA ASN A 92 -8.74 -15.85 2.31
C ASN A 92 -10.10 -15.52 1.68
N PHE A 93 -10.23 -15.64 0.35
CA PHE A 93 -11.41 -15.21 -0.39
C PHE A 93 -12.68 -15.92 0.06
N GLU A 94 -12.67 -17.25 0.09
CA GLU A 94 -13.84 -18.06 0.45
C GLU A 94 -14.26 -17.86 1.90
N VAL A 95 -13.29 -17.68 2.81
CA VAL A 95 -13.56 -17.38 4.22
C VAL A 95 -14.28 -16.03 4.36
N LYS A 96 -13.88 -15.02 3.57
CA LYS A 96 -14.46 -13.67 3.59
C LYS A 96 -15.85 -13.59 2.98
N PHE A 97 -16.08 -14.33 1.92
CA PHE A 97 -17.33 -14.27 1.16
C PHE A 97 -18.31 -15.40 1.47
N GLY A 98 -17.85 -16.52 2.03
CA GLY A 98 -18.69 -17.67 2.34
C GLY A 98 -19.51 -18.15 1.15
N ALA A 99 -20.82 -18.29 1.34
CA ALA A 99 -21.74 -18.72 0.27
C ALA A 99 -21.71 -17.81 -0.97
N LEU A 100 -21.42 -16.50 -0.80
CA LEU A 100 -21.34 -15.56 -1.91
C LEU A 100 -20.21 -15.91 -2.89
N ALA A 101 -19.11 -16.55 -2.42
CA ALA A 101 -18.03 -17.03 -3.29
C ALA A 101 -18.50 -18.06 -4.32
N GLN A 102 -19.55 -18.82 -4.00
CA GLN A 102 -20.14 -19.86 -4.85
C GLN A 102 -21.29 -19.33 -5.73
N LYS A 103 -21.68 -18.07 -5.56
CA LYS A 103 -22.72 -17.43 -6.36
C LYS A 103 -22.18 -17.09 -7.75
N SER A 104 -23.04 -17.18 -8.77
CA SER A 104 -22.70 -16.70 -10.12
C SER A 104 -22.47 -15.19 -10.11
N ILE A 105 -21.46 -14.69 -10.83
CA ILE A 105 -21.18 -13.26 -10.94
C ILE A 105 -22.35 -12.46 -11.53
N TYR A 106 -23.21 -13.12 -12.31
CA TYR A 106 -24.41 -12.51 -12.90
C TYR A 106 -25.53 -12.28 -11.89
N ASP A 107 -25.51 -13.06 -10.79
CA ASP A 107 -26.57 -13.03 -9.76
C ASP A 107 -26.14 -12.23 -8.51
N ILE A 108 -24.90 -11.75 -8.47
CA ILE A 108 -24.42 -10.91 -7.36
C ILE A 108 -25.06 -9.52 -7.45
N THR A 109 -25.83 -9.19 -6.44
CA THR A 109 -26.55 -7.93 -6.36
C THR A 109 -25.86 -6.92 -5.43
N PRO A 110 -26.14 -5.61 -5.58
CA PRO A 110 -25.70 -4.59 -4.61
C PRO A 110 -26.14 -4.89 -3.16
N LYS A 111 -27.27 -5.58 -2.98
CA LYS A 111 -27.78 -6.02 -1.67
C LYS A 111 -26.86 -7.07 -1.04
N ASP A 112 -26.40 -8.06 -1.82
CA ASP A 112 -25.45 -9.07 -1.35
C ASP A 112 -24.15 -8.43 -0.86
N LEU A 113 -23.63 -7.47 -1.66
CA LEU A 113 -22.40 -6.74 -1.35
C LEU A 113 -22.55 -5.81 -0.13
N THR A 114 -23.74 -5.22 0.04
CA THR A 114 -24.07 -4.43 1.22
C THR A 114 -24.08 -5.29 2.49
N ASN A 115 -24.67 -6.48 2.43
CA ASN A 115 -24.67 -7.43 3.55
C ASN A 115 -23.26 -7.88 3.89
N TRP A 116 -22.44 -8.22 2.87
CA TRP A 116 -21.03 -8.54 3.05
C TRP A 116 -20.27 -7.38 3.70
N ARG A 117 -20.43 -6.14 3.20
CA ARG A 117 -19.81 -4.94 3.77
C ARG A 117 -20.15 -4.77 5.24
N ASN A 118 -21.43 -4.88 5.60
CA ASN A 118 -21.89 -4.70 6.99
C ASN A 118 -21.27 -5.75 7.92
N LYS A 119 -21.21 -7.02 7.48
CA LYS A 119 -20.51 -8.08 8.20
C LYS A 119 -19.02 -7.75 8.36
N ARG A 120 -18.35 -7.32 7.28
CA ARG A 120 -16.91 -6.99 7.36
C ARG A 120 -16.60 -5.81 8.28
N LEU A 121 -17.51 -4.83 8.38
CA LEU A 121 -17.38 -3.69 9.30
C LEU A 121 -17.43 -4.10 10.78
N SER A 122 -18.05 -5.23 11.14
CA SER A 122 -18.00 -5.77 12.50
C SER A 122 -16.70 -6.56 12.79
N GLU A 123 -15.93 -6.92 11.77
CA GLU A 123 -14.73 -7.75 11.90
C GLU A 123 -13.43 -6.93 11.79
N VAL A 124 -13.43 -5.87 10.96
CA VAL A 124 -12.22 -5.08 10.65
C VAL A 124 -12.55 -3.59 10.51
N SER A 125 -11.50 -2.74 10.54
CA SER A 125 -11.65 -1.30 10.41
C SER A 125 -12.23 -0.86 9.06
N GLU A 126 -12.91 0.29 9.04
CA GLU A 126 -13.48 0.92 7.83
C GLU A 126 -12.45 1.08 6.70
N ASN A 127 -11.21 1.47 7.03
CA ASN A 127 -10.12 1.57 6.06
C ASN A 127 -9.77 0.22 5.41
N THR A 128 -9.85 -0.87 6.16
CA THR A 128 -9.63 -2.22 5.64
C THR A 128 -10.76 -2.60 4.69
N VAL A 129 -12.01 -2.35 5.10
CA VAL A 129 -13.19 -2.61 4.25
C VAL A 129 -13.14 -1.78 2.97
N LEU A 130 -12.77 -0.50 3.03
CA LEU A 130 -12.61 0.36 1.84
C LEU A 130 -11.54 -0.16 0.87
N LYS A 131 -10.42 -0.68 1.38
CA LYS A 131 -9.38 -1.31 0.54
C LYS A 131 -9.87 -2.60 -0.10
N GLU A 132 -10.60 -3.43 0.66
CA GLU A 132 -11.21 -4.66 0.15
C GLU A 132 -12.25 -4.36 -0.94
N ILE A 133 -13.14 -3.39 -0.70
CA ILE A 133 -14.12 -2.92 -1.71
C ILE A 133 -13.40 -2.45 -2.99
N SER A 134 -12.35 -1.67 -2.87
CA SER A 134 -11.60 -1.18 -4.04
C SER A 134 -10.99 -2.33 -4.83
N HIS A 135 -10.45 -3.34 -4.16
CA HIS A 135 -9.86 -4.52 -4.79
C HIS A 135 -10.91 -5.39 -5.51
N TYR A 136 -12.01 -5.70 -4.84
CA TYR A 136 -13.06 -6.55 -5.43
C TYR A 136 -13.89 -5.83 -6.47
N SER A 137 -14.07 -4.51 -6.34
CA SER A 137 -14.66 -3.69 -7.41
C SER A 137 -13.76 -3.68 -8.67
N ALA A 138 -12.43 -3.58 -8.51
CA ALA A 138 -11.51 -3.68 -9.65
C ALA A 138 -11.60 -5.06 -10.34
N MET A 139 -11.82 -6.13 -9.59
CA MET A 139 -12.04 -7.48 -10.13
C MET A 139 -13.32 -7.54 -10.99
N PHE A 140 -14.41 -6.91 -10.56
CA PHE A 140 -15.63 -6.83 -11.38
C PHE A 140 -15.47 -5.88 -12.58
N THR A 141 -14.69 -4.82 -12.44
CA THR A 141 -14.33 -3.96 -13.59
C THR A 141 -13.53 -4.74 -14.63
N PHE A 142 -12.64 -5.65 -14.21
CA PHE A 142 -11.93 -6.56 -15.09
C PHE A 142 -12.91 -7.52 -15.80
N ALA A 143 -13.89 -8.10 -15.07
CA ALA A 143 -14.93 -8.93 -15.67
C ALA A 143 -15.76 -8.17 -16.71
N GLN A 144 -16.03 -6.88 -16.47
CA GLN A 144 -16.79 -6.02 -17.36
C GLN A 144 -15.99 -5.60 -18.61
N LYS A 145 -14.76 -5.07 -18.40
CA LYS A 145 -14.03 -4.36 -19.46
C LYS A 145 -13.04 -5.24 -20.25
N GLU A 146 -12.52 -6.28 -19.61
CA GLU A 146 -11.52 -7.15 -20.24
C GLU A 146 -12.10 -8.52 -20.64
N LEU A 147 -13.05 -9.04 -19.85
CA LEU A 147 -13.67 -10.34 -20.11
C LEU A 147 -15.03 -10.22 -20.80
N PHE A 148 -15.66 -9.05 -20.78
CA PHE A 148 -16.99 -8.80 -21.37
C PHE A 148 -18.06 -9.78 -20.87
N LEU A 149 -17.96 -10.17 -19.57
CA LEU A 149 -18.87 -11.13 -18.97
C LEU A 149 -20.10 -10.48 -18.35
N ILE A 150 -20.00 -9.24 -17.90
CA ILE A 150 -21.07 -8.47 -17.26
C ILE A 150 -21.16 -7.07 -17.85
N ASP A 151 -22.37 -6.52 -17.89
CA ASP A 151 -22.63 -5.18 -18.43
C ASP A 151 -22.35 -4.10 -17.38
N GLU A 152 -22.63 -4.39 -16.10
CA GLU A 152 -22.50 -3.45 -14.99
C GLU A 152 -21.72 -4.06 -13.81
N ASN A 153 -20.98 -3.21 -13.12
CA ASN A 153 -20.25 -3.59 -11.91
C ASN A 153 -21.13 -3.31 -10.67
N PRO A 154 -21.67 -4.34 -9.97
CA PRO A 154 -22.58 -4.15 -8.84
C PRO A 154 -21.93 -3.45 -7.63
N TRP A 155 -20.60 -3.44 -7.52
CA TRP A 155 -19.88 -2.68 -6.50
C TRP A 155 -20.03 -1.17 -6.64
N MET A 156 -20.29 -0.68 -7.86
CA MET A 156 -20.46 0.76 -8.10
C MET A 156 -21.78 1.30 -7.57
N GLN A 157 -22.79 0.44 -7.44
CA GLN A 157 -24.11 0.79 -6.92
C GLN A 157 -24.20 0.66 -5.39
N MET A 158 -23.18 0.10 -4.74
CA MET A 158 -23.15 -0.06 -3.30
C MET A 158 -22.60 1.18 -2.59
N THR A 159 -23.27 1.64 -1.54
CA THR A 159 -22.79 2.73 -0.68
C THR A 159 -21.52 2.29 0.06
N LYS A 160 -20.42 3.02 -0.10
CA LYS A 160 -19.16 2.77 0.60
C LYS A 160 -19.20 3.31 2.03
N PRO A 161 -18.47 2.72 2.98
CA PRO A 161 -18.25 3.31 4.30
C PRO A 161 -17.63 4.71 4.18
N LYS A 162 -17.90 5.58 5.14
CA LYS A 162 -17.23 6.88 5.22
C LYS A 162 -15.73 6.66 5.42
N LYS A 163 -14.93 7.44 4.70
CA LYS A 163 -13.49 7.42 4.92
C LYS A 163 -13.20 8.04 6.29
N PRO A 164 -12.49 7.36 7.20
CA PRO A 164 -12.07 7.96 8.45
C PRO A 164 -11.27 9.24 8.21
N LYS A 165 -11.36 10.19 9.15
CA LYS A 165 -10.54 11.40 9.11
C LYS A 165 -9.07 11.02 9.03
N ALA A 166 -8.31 11.80 8.28
CA ALA A 166 -6.85 11.66 8.27
C ALA A 166 -6.32 11.88 9.68
N ARG A 167 -5.24 11.16 10.03
CA ARG A 167 -4.57 11.33 11.31
C ARG A 167 -3.80 12.65 11.28
N ASP A 168 -4.01 13.48 12.30
CA ASP A 168 -3.41 14.80 12.48
C ASP A 168 -2.59 14.91 13.79
N ARG A 169 -2.27 13.74 14.40
CA ARG A 169 -1.58 13.67 15.68
C ARG A 169 -0.19 14.32 15.61
N ARG A 170 0.04 15.26 16.53
CA ARG A 170 1.35 15.89 16.79
C ARG A 170 2.16 15.04 17.78
N ILE A 171 3.47 15.18 17.75
CA ILE A 171 4.37 14.55 18.72
C ILE A 171 4.81 15.62 19.73
N HIS A 172 4.40 15.44 20.99
CA HIS A 172 4.79 16.36 22.05
C HIS A 172 6.28 16.18 22.43
N PRO A 173 7.03 17.24 22.78
CA PRO A 173 8.43 17.13 23.20
C PRO A 173 8.66 16.08 24.29
N SER A 174 7.80 16.00 25.30
CA SER A 174 7.89 14.97 26.35
C SER A 174 7.75 13.53 25.84
N GLU A 175 7.03 13.31 24.74
CA GLU A 175 6.93 11.99 24.12
C GLU A 175 8.22 11.62 23.39
N ILE A 176 8.92 12.60 22.85
CA ILE A 176 10.26 12.40 22.27
C ILE A 176 11.20 11.92 23.37
N ASP A 177 11.26 12.62 24.50
CA ASP A 177 12.13 12.29 25.64
C ASP A 177 11.80 10.90 26.20
N LEU A 178 10.52 10.58 26.38
CA LEU A 178 10.07 9.26 26.82
C LEU A 178 10.50 8.16 25.84
N MET A 179 10.37 8.38 24.53
CA MET A 179 10.81 7.40 23.54
C MET A 179 12.33 7.21 23.51
N LEU A 180 13.09 8.29 23.63
CA LEU A 180 14.56 8.21 23.71
C LEU A 180 14.99 7.40 24.94
N LYS A 181 14.39 7.68 26.09
CA LYS A 181 14.63 6.91 27.33
C LYS A 181 14.26 5.43 27.18
N ALA A 182 13.09 5.13 26.57
CA ALA A 182 12.67 3.77 26.32
C ALA A 182 13.60 3.03 25.36
N LEU A 183 14.25 3.73 24.44
CA LEU A 183 15.23 3.20 23.50
C LEU A 183 16.67 3.22 24.05
N ASP A 184 16.84 3.61 25.33
CA ASP A 184 18.13 3.70 25.98
C ASP A 184 19.15 4.56 25.19
N TYR A 185 18.68 5.71 24.71
CA TYR A 185 19.45 6.59 23.85
C TYR A 185 19.46 8.03 24.34
N GLU A 186 20.63 8.58 24.54
CA GLU A 186 20.85 9.99 24.83
C GLU A 186 21.01 10.78 23.54
N LYS A 187 20.26 11.89 23.43
CA LYS A 187 20.31 12.77 22.25
C LYS A 187 21.73 13.31 22.04
N GLY A 188 22.27 13.14 20.84
CA GLY A 188 23.65 13.55 20.51
C GLY A 188 24.70 12.44 20.68
N SER A 189 24.33 11.29 21.24
CA SER A 189 25.24 10.15 21.35
C SER A 189 25.37 9.39 20.03
N VAL A 190 26.51 8.72 19.85
CA VAL A 190 26.75 7.82 18.73
C VAL A 190 25.86 6.58 18.85
N PRO A 191 25.04 6.23 17.87
CA PRO A 191 24.22 5.02 17.93
C PRO A 191 25.09 3.77 17.77
N VAL A 192 25.08 2.89 18.77
CA VAL A 192 25.86 1.65 18.81
C VAL A 192 24.94 0.43 18.74
N LEU A 193 23.88 0.40 19.56
CA LEU A 193 22.96 -0.72 19.67
C LEU A 193 21.80 -0.60 18.66
N PRO A 194 21.13 -1.71 18.30
CA PRO A 194 19.97 -1.67 17.39
C PRO A 194 18.89 -0.68 17.81
N GLN A 195 18.55 -0.57 19.11
CA GLN A 195 17.57 0.40 19.59
C GLN A 195 18.07 1.85 19.45
N HIS A 196 19.36 2.13 19.51
CA HIS A 196 19.91 3.47 19.31
C HIS A 196 19.67 3.96 17.87
N TYR A 197 19.77 3.05 16.87
CA TYR A 197 19.43 3.40 15.48
C TYR A 197 17.93 3.64 15.27
N VAL A 198 17.07 3.03 16.10
CA VAL A 198 15.63 3.34 16.08
C VAL A 198 15.38 4.74 16.64
N ALA A 199 16.04 5.11 17.74
CA ALA A 199 15.97 6.45 18.34
C ALA A 199 16.53 7.52 17.39
N TRP A 200 17.71 7.28 16.82
CA TRP A 200 18.30 8.13 15.80
C TRP A 200 17.36 8.33 14.61
N GLY A 201 16.81 7.22 14.08
CA GLY A 201 15.88 7.26 12.96
C GLY A 201 14.57 8.02 13.27
N PHE A 202 14.11 7.94 14.51
CA PHE A 202 12.96 8.70 14.99
C PHE A 202 13.24 10.20 14.98
N LEU A 203 14.36 10.64 15.52
CA LEU A 203 14.79 12.05 15.51
C LEU A 203 15.00 12.55 14.08
N PHE A 204 15.72 11.78 13.27
CA PHE A 204 16.01 12.15 11.88
C PHE A 204 14.74 12.25 11.01
N ALA A 205 13.76 11.38 11.24
CA ALA A 205 12.47 11.43 10.54
C ALA A 205 11.63 12.67 10.91
N ILE A 206 11.72 13.15 12.16
CA ILE A 206 11.07 14.40 12.62
C ILE A 206 11.69 15.63 11.93
N GLU A 207 12.98 15.60 11.59
CA GLU A 207 13.65 16.71 10.89
C GLU A 207 13.45 16.69 9.37
N THR A 208 13.32 15.51 8.76
CA THR A 208 13.39 15.35 7.32
C THR A 208 12.06 14.97 6.64
N ALA A 209 11.03 14.64 7.40
CA ALA A 209 9.75 14.11 6.90
C ALA A 209 9.89 12.83 6.04
N LEU A 210 10.99 12.09 6.12
CA LEU A 210 11.19 10.84 5.39
C LEU A 210 10.16 9.78 5.80
N ARG A 211 9.69 9.01 4.82
CA ARG A 211 8.90 7.81 5.13
C ARG A 211 9.84 6.75 5.74
N ARG A 212 9.32 5.92 6.65
CA ARG A 212 10.12 4.85 7.29
C ARG A 212 10.89 4.00 6.27
N GLY A 213 10.26 3.59 5.18
CA GLY A 213 10.92 2.82 4.14
C GLY A 213 12.02 3.58 3.39
N GLU A 214 11.87 4.89 3.21
CA GLU A 214 12.90 5.76 2.62
C GLU A 214 14.08 5.93 3.57
N LEU A 215 13.80 6.17 4.85
CA LEU A 215 14.80 6.26 5.90
C LEU A 215 15.66 4.98 6.01
N LEU A 216 15.03 3.81 6.00
CA LEU A 216 15.71 2.53 6.12
C LEU A 216 16.47 2.11 4.85
N ALA A 217 16.05 2.62 3.70
CA ALA A 217 16.72 2.39 2.42
C ALA A 217 17.88 3.38 2.17
N MET A 218 17.97 4.46 2.95
CA MET A 218 18.98 5.51 2.79
C MET A 218 20.39 4.96 2.97
N ALA A 219 21.22 5.14 1.97
CA ALA A 219 22.62 4.72 2.00
C ALA A 219 23.55 5.94 2.15
N LYS A 220 24.77 5.73 2.64
CA LYS A 220 25.78 6.80 2.80
C LYS A 220 26.08 7.55 1.50
N LYS A 221 26.07 6.84 0.37
CA LYS A 221 26.30 7.43 -0.96
C LYS A 221 25.17 8.39 -1.41
N ASP A 222 24.03 8.33 -0.77
CA ASP A 222 22.86 9.16 -1.11
C ASP A 222 22.85 10.49 -0.32
N ILE A 223 23.87 10.71 0.55
CA ILE A 223 24.04 11.92 1.36
C ILE A 223 24.98 12.85 0.64
N TYR A 224 24.55 14.08 0.42
CA TYR A 224 25.29 15.16 -0.18
C TYR A 224 25.39 16.33 0.80
N ASP A 225 26.22 17.31 0.48
CA ASP A 225 26.26 18.52 1.28
C ASP A 225 24.91 19.24 1.22
N GLY A 226 24.26 19.34 2.38
CA GLY A 226 22.98 20.02 2.56
C GLY A 226 21.72 19.25 2.16
N TYR A 227 21.78 18.05 1.58
CA TYR A 227 20.61 17.26 1.22
C TYR A 227 20.85 15.76 1.15
N VAL A 228 19.76 14.98 1.26
CA VAL A 228 19.73 13.54 0.95
C VAL A 228 19.04 13.34 -0.39
N HIS A 229 19.66 12.60 -1.30
CA HIS A 229 19.05 12.17 -2.56
C HIS A 229 18.30 10.85 -2.37
N LEU A 230 17.02 10.83 -2.71
CA LEU A 230 16.20 9.61 -2.71
C LEU A 230 16.01 9.16 -4.17
N PRO A 231 16.76 8.14 -4.63
CA PRO A 231 16.80 7.77 -6.04
C PRO A 231 15.50 7.16 -6.55
N LYS A 232 14.75 6.52 -5.67
CA LYS A 232 13.44 5.93 -6.00
C LYS A 232 12.53 5.97 -4.78
N THR A 233 11.34 6.53 -4.97
CA THR A 233 10.33 6.57 -3.91
C THR A 233 9.19 5.59 -4.21
N LYS A 234 8.29 5.38 -3.23
CA LYS A 234 7.08 4.56 -3.42
C LYS A 234 6.24 5.06 -4.61
N ASN A 235 6.28 6.33 -4.92
CA ASN A 235 5.55 6.96 -6.02
C ASN A 235 6.32 6.97 -7.35
N GLY A 236 7.55 6.41 -7.38
CA GLY A 236 8.37 6.25 -8.58
C GLY A 236 9.33 7.40 -8.89
N ASP A 237 9.13 8.59 -8.32
CA ASP A 237 9.96 9.75 -8.60
C ASP A 237 11.13 9.86 -7.62
N SER A 238 12.31 10.28 -8.10
CA SER A 238 13.43 10.68 -7.26
C SER A 238 13.18 12.07 -6.67
N ARG A 239 13.81 12.37 -5.53
CA ARG A 239 13.79 13.72 -4.96
C ARG A 239 14.94 13.97 -4.02
N ASN A 240 15.24 15.25 -3.84
CA ASN A 240 16.20 15.72 -2.85
C ASN A 240 15.45 16.24 -1.61
N VAL A 241 15.90 15.82 -0.44
CA VAL A 241 15.37 16.26 0.85
C VAL A 241 16.44 17.13 1.51
N PRO A 242 16.22 18.45 1.66
CA PRO A 242 17.17 19.33 2.32
C PRO A 242 17.32 18.95 3.80
N LEU A 243 18.51 19.15 4.34
CA LEU A 243 18.88 18.85 5.72
C LEU A 243 18.91 20.13 6.54
N SER A 244 18.21 20.13 7.69
CA SER A 244 18.40 21.13 8.74
C SER A 244 19.75 20.95 9.42
N GLU A 245 20.22 21.94 10.16
CA GLU A 245 21.46 21.79 10.94
C GLU A 245 21.35 20.62 11.93
N GLU A 246 20.18 20.45 12.57
CA GLU A 246 19.92 19.31 13.47
C GLU A 246 20.01 17.97 12.72
N ALA A 247 19.51 17.89 11.49
CA ALA A 247 19.62 16.69 10.68
C ALA A 247 21.08 16.39 10.26
N LYS A 248 21.87 17.44 9.95
CA LYS A 248 23.29 17.30 9.67
C LYS A 248 24.07 16.81 10.89
N GLU A 249 23.80 17.37 12.08
CA GLU A 249 24.42 16.91 13.32
C GLU A 249 24.10 15.44 13.61
N LEU A 250 22.85 15.02 13.42
CA LEU A 250 22.48 13.61 13.53
C LEU A 250 23.27 12.70 12.58
N LEU A 251 23.53 13.13 11.34
CA LEU A 251 24.31 12.36 10.37
C LEU A 251 25.79 12.21 10.80
N LYS A 252 26.39 13.21 11.43
CA LYS A 252 27.77 13.13 11.94
C LYS A 252 27.95 12.04 13.00
N LEU A 253 26.88 11.63 13.69
CA LEU A 253 26.91 10.58 14.69
C LEU A 253 27.00 9.18 14.08
N ILE A 254 26.81 9.01 12.77
CA ILE A 254 26.85 7.70 12.11
C ILE A 254 28.30 7.31 11.79
N GLN A 255 28.90 6.48 12.62
CA GLN A 255 30.33 6.11 12.54
C GLN A 255 30.58 4.73 11.94
N HIS A 256 29.57 3.82 11.86
CA HIS A 256 29.78 2.48 11.29
C HIS A 256 30.10 2.53 9.79
N THR A 257 30.77 1.50 9.27
CA THR A 257 31.22 1.42 7.86
C THR A 257 30.18 0.80 6.91
N GLY A 258 29.04 0.36 7.43
CA GLY A 258 27.98 -0.27 6.64
C GLY A 258 27.41 0.66 5.56
N ARG A 259 26.84 0.05 4.51
CA ARG A 259 26.27 0.76 3.35
C ARG A 259 25.10 1.66 3.74
N ASN A 260 24.13 1.11 4.47
CA ASN A 260 22.92 1.84 4.87
C ASN A 260 23.17 2.59 6.17
N ILE A 261 22.55 3.74 6.34
CA ILE A 261 22.65 4.56 7.55
C ILE A 261 22.11 3.80 8.77
N ILE A 262 20.98 3.11 8.61
CA ILE A 262 20.42 2.25 9.65
C ILE A 262 20.70 0.79 9.27
N PRO A 263 21.56 0.06 10.03
CA PRO A 263 22.00 -1.29 9.70
C PRO A 263 20.99 -2.36 10.16
N GLN A 264 19.69 -2.13 9.93
CA GLN A 264 18.61 -3.02 10.39
C GLN A 264 17.62 -3.29 9.27
N SER A 265 16.96 -4.47 9.32
CA SER A 265 15.82 -4.75 8.46
C SER A 265 14.58 -3.93 8.88
N GLU A 266 13.69 -3.68 7.93
CA GLU A 266 12.44 -2.94 8.20
C GLU A 266 11.59 -3.63 9.28
N ASN A 267 11.58 -4.97 9.31
CA ASN A 267 10.82 -5.71 10.31
C ASN A 267 11.45 -5.61 11.71
N ALA A 268 12.78 -5.72 11.82
CA ALA A 268 13.47 -5.55 13.09
C ALA A 268 13.27 -4.15 13.68
N PHE A 269 13.40 -3.12 12.84
CA PHE A 269 13.14 -1.73 13.23
C PHE A 269 11.68 -1.56 13.72
N ARG A 270 10.71 -2.07 12.96
CA ARG A 270 9.29 -1.99 13.32
C ARG A 270 8.99 -2.70 14.66
N LEU A 271 9.47 -3.91 14.83
CA LEU A 271 9.23 -4.68 16.07
C LEU A 271 9.85 -4.00 17.28
N MET A 272 11.06 -3.46 17.15
CA MET A 272 11.73 -2.70 18.22
C MET A 272 10.91 -1.45 18.58
N TRP A 273 10.50 -0.66 17.57
CA TRP A 273 9.64 0.51 17.78
C TRP A 273 8.35 0.17 18.52
N GLU A 274 7.60 -0.85 18.03
CA GLU A 274 6.34 -1.28 18.64
C GLU A 274 6.52 -1.76 20.08
N LYS A 275 7.56 -2.55 20.36
CA LYS A 275 7.87 -3.04 21.70
C LYS A 275 8.18 -1.89 22.66
N ARG A 276 9.02 -0.94 22.25
CA ARG A 276 9.48 0.15 23.12
C ARG A 276 8.37 1.17 23.41
N LYS A 277 7.58 1.57 22.41
CA LYS A 277 6.45 2.47 22.66
C LYS A 277 5.39 1.85 23.59
N ALA A 278 5.13 0.53 23.43
CA ALA A 278 4.19 -0.18 24.29
C ALA A 278 4.66 -0.23 25.76
N SER A 279 5.97 -0.39 26.01
CA SER A 279 6.52 -0.45 27.37
C SER A 279 6.37 0.86 28.17
N ILE A 280 6.09 1.97 27.48
CA ILE A 280 5.87 3.30 28.09
C ILE A 280 4.45 3.83 27.87
N GLY A 281 3.52 2.98 27.45
CA GLY A 281 2.12 3.33 27.28
C GLY A 281 1.78 4.23 26.08
N LEU A 282 2.75 4.54 25.17
CA LEU A 282 2.53 5.36 24.00
C LEU A 282 1.90 4.58 22.82
N ASN A 283 0.87 3.76 23.11
CA ASN A 283 0.24 2.88 22.13
C ASN A 283 -0.30 3.61 20.89
N ASN A 284 -0.75 4.85 21.07
CA ASN A 284 -1.27 5.68 19.99
C ASN A 284 -0.18 6.44 19.21
N LEU A 285 1.11 6.25 19.50
CA LEU A 285 2.20 6.83 18.71
C LEU A 285 2.56 5.89 17.56
N HIS A 286 2.44 6.36 16.32
CA HIS A 286 2.89 5.64 15.13
C HIS A 286 4.17 6.26 14.58
N PHE A 287 5.08 5.47 14.04
CA PHE A 287 6.29 6.03 13.41
C PHE A 287 5.97 7.02 12.28
N HIS A 288 4.82 6.87 11.62
CA HIS A 288 4.39 7.80 10.57
C HIS A 288 4.02 9.20 11.11
N ASP A 289 3.75 9.33 12.41
CA ASP A 289 3.47 10.62 13.05
C ASP A 289 4.71 11.53 13.04
N THR A 290 5.95 10.97 12.93
CA THR A 290 7.17 11.77 12.71
C THR A 290 7.09 12.63 11.46
N ARG A 291 6.53 12.07 10.40
CA ARG A 291 6.36 12.79 9.14
C ARG A 291 5.30 13.89 9.26
N HIS A 292 4.19 13.63 9.97
CA HIS A 292 3.20 14.65 10.26
C HIS A 292 3.80 15.79 11.09
N GLU A 293 4.57 15.46 12.12
CA GLU A 293 5.28 16.42 12.95
C GLU A 293 6.28 17.26 12.14
N ALA A 294 7.12 16.62 11.33
CA ALA A 294 8.09 17.28 10.47
C ALA A 294 7.42 18.27 9.50
N ILE A 295 6.36 17.83 8.81
CA ILE A 295 5.63 18.66 7.86
C ILE A 295 5.01 19.86 8.57
N THR A 296 4.39 19.64 9.74
CA THR A 296 3.80 20.75 10.51
C THR A 296 4.87 21.76 10.95
N ARG A 297 6.07 21.31 11.38
CA ARG A 297 7.18 22.21 11.68
C ARG A 297 7.65 22.99 10.46
N MET A 298 7.74 22.33 9.30
CA MET A 298 8.10 23.00 8.03
C MET A 298 7.09 24.08 7.64
N VAL A 299 5.80 23.84 7.87
CA VAL A 299 4.73 24.81 7.58
C VAL A 299 4.70 25.93 8.62
N ARG A 300 4.58 25.59 9.91
CA ARG A 300 4.30 26.58 10.97
C ARG A 300 5.55 27.33 11.46
N VAL A 301 6.70 26.65 11.55
CA VAL A 301 7.93 27.24 12.06
C VAL A 301 8.79 27.81 10.94
N ARG A 302 8.99 27.02 9.85
CA ARG A 302 9.83 27.45 8.72
C ARG A 302 9.06 28.21 7.64
N LYS A 303 7.74 28.26 7.73
CA LYS A 303 6.81 28.97 6.81
C LYS A 303 7.06 28.63 5.32
N LEU A 304 7.38 27.35 5.02
CA LEU A 304 7.67 26.92 3.64
C LEU A 304 6.41 26.99 2.77
N PRO A 305 6.50 27.51 1.55
CA PRO A 305 5.42 27.45 0.57
C PRO A 305 5.02 26.01 0.24
N VAL A 306 3.73 25.79 -0.07
CA VAL A 306 3.19 24.44 -0.29
C VAL A 306 3.85 23.70 -1.46
N GLU A 307 4.26 24.43 -2.49
CA GLU A 307 4.95 23.88 -3.67
C GLU A 307 6.34 23.34 -3.32
N VAL A 308 7.08 24.10 -2.48
CA VAL A 308 8.38 23.68 -1.97
C VAL A 308 8.23 22.45 -1.08
N LEU A 309 7.26 22.50 -0.16
CA LEU A 309 6.95 21.38 0.73
C LEU A 309 6.55 20.13 -0.03
N ALA A 310 5.74 20.26 -1.11
CA ALA A 310 5.34 19.14 -1.96
C ALA A 310 6.56 18.45 -2.60
N LYS A 311 7.55 19.21 -3.07
CA LYS A 311 8.81 18.70 -3.64
C LYS A 311 9.64 17.97 -2.57
N ILE A 312 9.83 18.56 -1.40
CA ILE A 312 10.58 17.97 -0.28
C ILE A 312 9.94 16.64 0.15
N THR A 313 8.64 16.65 0.36
CA THR A 313 7.91 15.51 0.92
C THR A 313 7.48 14.48 -0.13
N GLY A 314 7.52 14.83 -1.42
CA GLY A 314 7.10 13.97 -2.52
C GLY A 314 5.58 13.72 -2.56
N HIS A 315 4.77 14.74 -2.30
CA HIS A 315 3.32 14.70 -2.50
C HIS A 315 2.99 15.09 -3.94
N LYS A 316 2.36 14.18 -4.68
CA LYS A 316 1.90 14.46 -6.07
C LYS A 316 0.63 15.33 -6.11
N LYS A 317 -0.18 15.30 -5.05
CA LYS A 317 -1.39 16.09 -4.89
C LYS A 317 -1.19 17.11 -3.79
N ILE A 318 -1.15 18.36 -4.16
CA ILE A 318 -0.97 19.50 -3.25
C ILE A 318 -2.16 19.62 -2.29
N ASP A 319 -3.38 19.29 -2.75
CA ASP A 319 -4.60 19.31 -1.94
C ASP A 319 -4.46 18.55 -0.62
N VAL A 320 -3.69 17.46 -0.60
CA VAL A 320 -3.43 16.69 0.63
C VAL A 320 -2.65 17.52 1.64
N LEU A 321 -1.69 18.32 1.18
CA LEU A 321 -0.91 19.21 2.06
C LEU A 321 -1.74 20.40 2.52
N VAL A 322 -2.45 21.05 1.59
CA VAL A 322 -3.30 22.21 1.88
C VAL A 322 -4.35 21.83 2.93
N ASN A 323 -5.14 20.80 2.69
CA ASN A 323 -6.23 20.39 3.58
C ASN A 323 -5.78 19.82 4.93
N THR A 324 -4.50 19.42 5.06
CA THR A 324 -4.01 18.80 6.30
C THR A 324 -3.14 19.75 7.12
N TYR A 325 -2.31 20.58 6.46
CA TYR A 325 -1.25 21.34 7.14
C TYR A 325 -1.35 22.85 6.94
N TYR A 326 -1.94 23.32 5.84
CA TYR A 326 -2.16 24.74 5.52
C TYR A 326 -3.61 25.14 5.81
N ASN A 327 -4.17 24.66 6.91
CA ASN A 327 -5.48 25.08 7.37
C ASN A 327 -5.25 26.15 8.47
N PRO A 328 -5.19 27.45 8.09
CA PRO A 328 -4.93 28.52 9.03
C PRO A 328 -6.11 28.65 9.99
N ASP A 329 -5.82 28.88 11.26
CA ASP A 329 -6.84 29.30 12.21
C ASP A 329 -7.13 30.81 12.06
N ALA A 330 -8.09 31.32 12.83
CA ALA A 330 -8.48 32.73 12.73
C ALA A 330 -7.32 33.68 13.03
N THR A 331 -6.42 33.32 13.94
CA THR A 331 -5.24 34.10 14.30
C THR A 331 -4.23 34.15 13.16
N ASP A 332 -3.95 32.96 12.55
CA ASP A 332 -3.08 32.85 11.38
C ASP A 332 -3.59 33.73 10.21
N LEU A 333 -4.92 33.76 10.01
CA LEU A 333 -5.55 34.56 8.94
C LEU A 333 -5.43 36.07 9.23
N ILE A 334 -5.64 36.48 10.49
CA ILE A 334 -5.51 37.88 10.91
C ILE A 334 -4.05 38.35 10.76
N GLU A 335 -3.09 37.56 11.21
CA GLU A 335 -1.66 37.86 11.04
C GLU A 335 -1.28 38.00 9.57
N ALA A 336 -1.70 37.04 8.73
CA ALA A 336 -1.41 37.06 7.29
C ALA A 336 -2.07 38.22 6.55
N PHE A 337 -3.23 38.72 7.04
CA PHE A 337 -3.95 39.83 6.44
C PHE A 337 -3.38 41.18 6.81
N ASN A 338 -2.86 41.33 8.03
CA ASN A 338 -2.37 42.58 8.57
C ASN A 338 -0.84 42.80 8.45
N GLY A 339 -0.12 41.76 8.08
CA GLY A 339 1.34 41.76 8.00
C GLY A 339 1.94 41.84 6.69
#